data_caebbd6a14815599580b64573ff490e6
#
_entry.id   caebbd6a14815599580b64573ff490e6
#
_cell.length_a   1.000
_cell.length_b   1.000
_cell.length_c   1.000
_cell.angle_alpha   90.00
_cell.angle_beta   90.00
_cell.angle_gamma   90.00
#
_symmetry.space_group_name_H-M   'P 1'
#
loop_
_entity.id
_entity.type
_entity.pdbx_description
1 polymer ?
#
loop_
_entity_poly.entity_id
_entity_poly.type
_entity_poly.pdbx_seq_one_letter_code
_entity_poly.pdbx_strand_id
1 'polypeptide(L)'
;MITDATRRLFADHNFRLYTIASVVSWLSFFAQTLAVSWLAWELTHSPTWLAIITVLDLAPYFLLGPWGSVLADRLDRHRMLFVTYVCALVQSLLLAASAMAGVLGIGLLGLLAFVHGTIHAFSVPAAYGLLPRAVPREQLPAAIAFSSSYRTLAMFAGPALAGVLLAWFPVAVCFLFNVAGYAVYLWMLHAMRLPPAVPNPRSDNSVYHDYLEGLRYSLAHPTIGLLLMLTFFNDALRGVTHRLLPAFAARLFGDGSSGLAILAGATGVGAALASVWLSQRRETRAMGRVILGGLAVGIATTVVFAITRDAWVAVGARLLFGLAAEAALTATIILLQSDVEDAYRARVMGLWFMVSQLANLLLLIVGPLAERQGLDRPILGLCGMALVALLVFRRRMRTR
;
A
#
# COMPACT_ATOMS: atom_id res chain seq x y z
N MET A 1 -0.99 9.23 24.73
CA MET A 1 -2.08 10.04 25.31
C MET A 1 -3.16 10.18 24.25
N ILE A 2 -4.35 9.66 24.51
CA ILE A 2 -5.53 9.87 23.65
C ILE A 2 -5.92 11.34 23.85
N THR A 3 -5.82 12.14 22.80
CA THR A 3 -6.22 13.56 22.87
C THR A 3 -7.75 13.66 23.04
N ASP A 4 -8.25 14.75 23.64
CA ASP A 4 -9.69 14.98 23.79
C ASP A 4 -10.45 14.92 22.46
N ALA A 5 -9.77 15.30 21.36
CA ALA A 5 -10.30 15.17 20.00
C ALA A 5 -10.55 13.70 19.63
N THR A 6 -9.61 12.80 19.92
CA THR A 6 -9.77 11.36 19.65
C THR A 6 -10.90 10.75 20.49
N ARG A 7 -11.04 11.19 21.75
CA ARG A 7 -12.11 10.72 22.64
C ARG A 7 -13.49 11.13 22.12
N ARG A 8 -13.62 12.34 21.56
CA ARG A 8 -14.87 12.83 20.93
C ARG A 8 -15.21 12.06 19.67
N LEU A 9 -14.21 11.73 18.84
CA LEU A 9 -14.39 10.90 17.63
C LEU A 9 -14.95 9.52 17.97
N PHE A 10 -14.42 8.85 18.99
CA PHE A 10 -14.87 7.53 19.41
C PHE A 10 -16.19 7.54 20.18
N ALA A 11 -16.69 8.71 20.58
CA ALA A 11 -18.05 8.84 21.11
C ALA A 11 -19.12 8.70 20.00
N ASP A 12 -18.75 9.02 18.74
CA ASP A 12 -19.63 8.81 17.59
C ASP A 12 -19.77 7.33 17.25
N HIS A 13 -21.02 6.85 17.14
CA HIS A 13 -21.34 5.45 16.87
C HIS A 13 -20.86 5.02 15.49
N ASN A 14 -21.10 5.82 14.46
CA ASN A 14 -20.74 5.50 13.08
C ASN A 14 -19.23 5.49 12.88
N PHE A 15 -18.52 6.49 13.46
CA PHE A 15 -17.06 6.55 13.37
C PHE A 15 -16.40 5.35 14.05
N ARG A 16 -16.90 4.94 15.21
CA ARG A 16 -16.39 3.77 15.93
C ARG A 16 -16.54 2.50 15.10
N LEU A 17 -17.73 2.26 14.53
CA LEU A 17 -17.99 1.11 13.66
C LEU A 17 -17.12 1.15 12.41
N TYR A 18 -17.08 2.31 11.73
CA TYR A 18 -16.24 2.50 10.54
C TYR A 18 -14.76 2.22 10.83
N THR A 19 -14.26 2.71 11.96
CA THR A 19 -12.85 2.53 12.33
C THR A 19 -12.52 1.07 12.61
N ILE A 20 -13.33 0.36 13.41
CA ILE A 20 -13.11 -1.06 13.70
C ILE A 20 -13.16 -1.88 12.41
N ALA A 21 -14.19 -1.66 11.58
CA ALA A 21 -14.32 -2.32 10.29
C ALA A 21 -13.09 -2.10 9.39
N SER A 22 -12.66 -0.84 9.27
CA SER A 22 -11.53 -0.46 8.43
C SER A 22 -10.20 -1.02 8.93
N VAL A 23 -9.94 -0.99 10.25
CA VAL A 23 -8.71 -1.54 10.83
C VAL A 23 -8.59 -3.03 10.53
N VAL A 24 -9.65 -3.80 10.80
CA VAL A 24 -9.66 -5.25 10.56
C VAL A 24 -9.52 -5.56 9.07
N SER A 25 -10.27 -4.83 8.22
CA SER A 25 -10.22 -5.00 6.77
C SER A 25 -8.83 -4.68 6.18
N TRP A 26 -8.19 -3.56 6.56
CA TRP A 26 -6.86 -3.24 6.07
C TRP A 26 -5.80 -4.24 6.55
N LEU A 27 -5.90 -4.66 7.81
CA LEU A 27 -4.99 -5.66 8.37
C LEU A 27 -5.07 -6.98 7.60
N SER A 28 -6.28 -7.48 7.38
CA SER A 28 -6.52 -8.74 6.66
C SER A 28 -6.20 -8.63 5.17
N PHE A 29 -6.46 -7.47 4.54
CA PHE A 29 -6.07 -7.18 3.16
C PHE A 29 -4.55 -7.27 2.93
N PHE A 30 -3.76 -6.60 3.78
CA PHE A 30 -2.30 -6.65 3.65
C PHE A 30 -1.74 -8.04 4.00
N ALA A 31 -2.38 -8.75 4.92
CA ALA A 31 -2.04 -10.13 5.22
C ALA A 31 -2.30 -11.05 4.02
N GLN A 32 -3.46 -10.95 3.36
CA GLN A 32 -3.78 -11.71 2.14
C GLN A 32 -2.79 -11.40 1.01
N THR A 33 -2.41 -10.14 0.84
CA THR A 33 -1.45 -9.73 -0.19
C THR A 33 -0.11 -10.48 -0.06
N LEU A 34 0.40 -10.64 1.15
CA LEU A 34 1.63 -11.42 1.39
C LEU A 34 1.39 -12.92 1.20
N ALA A 35 0.26 -13.45 1.67
CA ALA A 35 -0.10 -14.87 1.52
C ALA A 35 -0.25 -15.28 0.04
N VAL A 36 -0.84 -14.42 -0.80
CA VAL A 36 -0.93 -14.63 -2.26
C VAL A 36 0.47 -14.63 -2.89
N SER A 37 1.36 -13.72 -2.49
CA SER A 37 2.74 -13.70 -2.99
C SER A 37 3.51 -14.93 -2.54
N TRP A 38 3.34 -15.38 -1.29
CA TRP A 38 3.94 -16.62 -0.78
C TRP A 38 3.47 -17.83 -1.58
N LEU A 39 2.16 -17.98 -1.75
CA LEU A 39 1.59 -19.12 -2.48
C LEU A 39 2.00 -19.14 -3.96
N ALA A 40 2.08 -17.97 -4.61
CA ALA A 40 2.59 -17.88 -5.98
C ALA A 40 4.04 -18.37 -6.07
N TRP A 41 4.87 -18.05 -5.07
CA TRP A 41 6.23 -18.57 -4.97
C TRP A 41 6.24 -20.09 -4.71
N GLU A 42 5.47 -20.57 -3.76
CA GLU A 42 5.40 -22.00 -3.39
C GLU A 42 4.95 -22.88 -4.58
N LEU A 43 4.02 -22.39 -5.39
CA LEU A 43 3.52 -23.09 -6.58
C LEU A 43 4.50 -23.08 -7.77
N THR A 44 5.38 -22.06 -7.89
CA THR A 44 6.12 -21.84 -9.13
C THR A 44 7.62 -21.70 -8.97
N HIS A 45 8.09 -21.32 -7.79
CA HIS A 45 9.48 -20.94 -7.51
C HIS A 45 10.04 -19.91 -8.53
N SER A 46 9.15 -19.09 -9.12
CA SER A 46 9.47 -18.17 -10.21
C SER A 46 9.21 -16.70 -9.82
N PRO A 47 10.23 -15.83 -9.87
CA PRO A 47 10.08 -14.39 -9.72
C PRO A 47 9.17 -13.77 -10.79
N THR A 48 9.10 -14.37 -11.99
CA THR A 48 8.23 -13.94 -13.09
C THR A 48 6.76 -14.11 -12.70
N TRP A 49 6.38 -15.23 -12.08
CA TRP A 49 5.02 -15.45 -11.64
C TRP A 49 4.62 -14.50 -10.49
N LEU A 50 5.54 -14.16 -9.59
CA LEU A 50 5.29 -13.11 -8.59
C LEU A 50 4.94 -11.77 -9.25
N ALA A 51 5.65 -11.43 -10.34
CA ALA A 51 5.36 -10.23 -11.12
C ALA A 51 4.00 -10.31 -11.81
N ILE A 52 3.67 -11.41 -12.48
CA ILE A 52 2.40 -11.62 -13.19
C ILE A 52 1.23 -11.51 -12.22
N ILE A 53 1.25 -12.23 -11.09
CA ILE A 53 0.18 -12.18 -10.08
C ILE A 53 -0.01 -10.75 -9.55
N THR A 54 1.08 -10.04 -9.29
CA THR A 54 1.01 -8.63 -8.84
C THR A 54 0.35 -7.74 -9.88
N VAL A 55 0.66 -7.92 -11.16
CA VAL A 55 0.08 -7.11 -12.23
C VAL A 55 -1.38 -7.48 -12.47
N LEU A 56 -1.74 -8.76 -12.40
CA LEU A 56 -3.14 -9.19 -12.47
C LEU A 56 -3.99 -8.57 -11.36
N ASP A 57 -3.42 -8.37 -10.17
CA ASP A 57 -4.09 -7.67 -9.06
C ASP A 57 -4.18 -6.15 -9.30
N LEU A 58 -3.12 -5.52 -9.84
CA LEU A 58 -3.06 -4.07 -10.02
C LEU A 58 -3.71 -3.57 -11.32
N ALA A 59 -3.65 -4.32 -12.42
CA ALA A 59 -4.13 -3.88 -13.73
C ALA A 59 -5.61 -3.47 -13.73
N PRO A 60 -6.55 -4.23 -13.11
CA PRO A 60 -7.94 -3.82 -13.02
C PRO A 60 -8.11 -2.49 -12.28
N TYR A 61 -7.32 -2.23 -11.26
CA TYR A 61 -7.36 -0.98 -10.51
C TYR A 61 -7.05 0.23 -11.40
N PHE A 62 -6.03 0.14 -12.26
CA PHE A 62 -5.71 1.19 -13.23
C PHE A 62 -6.75 1.32 -14.34
N LEU A 63 -7.18 0.19 -14.88
CA LEU A 63 -8.10 0.17 -16.00
C LEU A 63 -9.51 0.58 -15.60
N LEU A 64 -10.01 0.08 -14.47
CA LEU A 64 -11.41 0.26 -14.05
C LEU A 64 -11.58 1.34 -12.96
N GLY A 65 -10.51 1.82 -12.34
CA GLY A 65 -10.56 2.84 -11.28
C GLY A 65 -11.32 4.12 -11.66
N PRO A 66 -11.11 4.69 -12.86
CA PRO A 66 -11.88 5.85 -13.33
C PRO A 66 -13.40 5.58 -13.34
N TRP A 67 -13.83 4.40 -13.85
CA TRP A 67 -15.25 4.01 -13.82
C TRP A 67 -15.75 3.76 -12.40
N GLY A 68 -14.92 3.15 -11.55
CA GLY A 68 -15.21 2.98 -10.13
C GLY A 68 -15.50 4.30 -9.43
N SER A 69 -14.70 5.34 -9.71
CA SER A 69 -14.90 6.68 -9.16
C SER A 69 -16.20 7.33 -9.65
N VAL A 70 -16.47 7.26 -10.94
CA VAL A 70 -17.74 7.78 -11.52
C VAL A 70 -18.94 7.05 -10.94
N LEU A 71 -18.84 5.73 -10.76
CA LEU A 71 -19.93 4.93 -10.20
C LEU A 71 -20.16 5.25 -8.72
N ALA A 72 -19.08 5.48 -7.94
CA ALA A 72 -19.15 5.91 -6.55
C ALA A 72 -19.78 7.30 -6.35
N ASP A 73 -19.74 8.16 -7.38
CA ASP A 73 -20.41 9.47 -7.36
C ASP A 73 -21.89 9.38 -7.76
N ARG A 74 -22.27 8.36 -8.54
CA ARG A 74 -23.65 8.18 -9.03
C ARG A 74 -24.51 7.28 -8.16
N LEU A 75 -23.89 6.30 -7.51
CA LEU A 75 -24.58 5.32 -6.66
C LEU A 75 -24.46 5.69 -5.18
N ASP A 76 -25.31 5.08 -4.34
CA ASP A 76 -25.09 5.12 -2.90
C ASP A 76 -23.80 4.38 -2.55
N ARG A 77 -22.83 5.13 -2.03
CA ARG A 77 -21.49 4.64 -1.63
C ARG A 77 -21.59 3.51 -0.60
N HIS A 78 -22.56 3.57 0.31
CA HIS A 78 -22.78 2.51 1.31
C HIS A 78 -23.22 1.20 0.63
N ARG A 79 -24.19 1.28 -0.29
CA ARG A 79 -24.64 0.11 -1.07
C ARG A 79 -23.53 -0.44 -1.97
N MET A 80 -22.77 0.43 -2.62
CA MET A 80 -21.63 0.04 -3.44
C MET A 80 -20.56 -0.69 -2.62
N LEU A 81 -20.24 -0.19 -1.43
CA LEU A 81 -19.31 -0.88 -0.51
C LEU A 81 -19.86 -2.22 -0.06
N PHE A 82 -21.15 -2.30 0.28
CA PHE A 82 -21.75 -3.56 0.70
C PHE A 82 -21.60 -4.63 -0.39
N VAL A 83 -21.95 -4.31 -1.63
CA VAL A 83 -21.83 -5.25 -2.77
C VAL A 83 -20.37 -5.64 -3.01
N THR A 84 -19.46 -4.68 -3.07
CA THR A 84 -18.03 -4.96 -3.32
C THR A 84 -17.40 -5.80 -2.21
N TYR A 85 -17.77 -5.58 -0.94
CA TYR A 85 -17.27 -6.38 0.16
C TYR A 85 -17.90 -7.79 0.23
N VAL A 86 -19.14 -7.97 -0.24
CA VAL A 86 -19.71 -9.31 -0.45
C VAL A 86 -18.92 -10.05 -1.53
N CYS A 87 -18.60 -9.39 -2.66
CA CYS A 87 -17.76 -9.99 -3.70
C CYS A 87 -16.34 -10.33 -3.16
N ALA A 88 -15.76 -9.46 -2.33
CA ALA A 88 -14.46 -9.70 -1.73
C ALA A 88 -14.48 -10.89 -0.74
N LEU A 89 -15.53 -11.01 0.04
CA LEU A 89 -15.74 -12.15 0.94
C LEU A 89 -15.84 -13.45 0.15
N VAL A 90 -16.65 -13.49 -0.91
CA VAL A 90 -16.79 -14.66 -1.80
C VAL A 90 -15.45 -15.01 -2.44
N GLN A 91 -14.71 -14.02 -2.96
CA GLN A 91 -13.39 -14.21 -3.55
C GLN A 91 -12.40 -14.83 -2.54
N SER A 92 -12.37 -14.32 -1.30
CA SER A 92 -11.50 -14.86 -0.25
C SER A 92 -11.94 -16.26 0.23
N LEU A 93 -13.26 -16.55 0.24
CA LEU A 93 -13.76 -17.88 0.49
C LEU A 93 -13.33 -18.87 -0.60
N LEU A 94 -13.38 -18.47 -1.86
CA LEU A 94 -12.91 -19.28 -2.98
C LEU A 94 -11.40 -19.56 -2.89
N LEU A 95 -10.60 -18.57 -2.49
CA LEU A 95 -9.17 -18.76 -2.21
C LEU A 95 -8.97 -19.78 -1.07
N ALA A 96 -9.65 -19.60 0.05
CA ALA A 96 -9.54 -20.51 1.20
C ALA A 96 -9.99 -21.93 0.85
N ALA A 97 -11.17 -22.08 0.23
CA ALA A 97 -11.73 -23.39 -0.12
C ALA A 97 -10.85 -24.11 -1.14
N SER A 98 -10.39 -23.43 -2.20
CA SER A 98 -9.52 -24.05 -3.20
C SER A 98 -8.14 -24.41 -2.66
N ALA A 99 -7.59 -23.61 -1.73
CA ALA A 99 -6.35 -23.94 -1.03
C ALA A 99 -6.52 -25.16 -0.12
N MET A 100 -7.62 -25.26 0.63
CA MET A 100 -7.93 -26.40 1.50
C MET A 100 -8.18 -27.68 0.70
N ALA A 101 -8.82 -27.57 -0.47
CA ALA A 101 -9.07 -28.69 -1.35
C ALA A 101 -7.83 -29.14 -2.16
N GLY A 102 -6.71 -28.40 -2.08
CA GLY A 102 -5.49 -28.72 -2.83
C GLY A 102 -5.60 -28.49 -4.35
N VAL A 103 -6.63 -27.76 -4.82
CA VAL A 103 -6.88 -27.50 -6.25
C VAL A 103 -6.46 -26.11 -6.69
N LEU A 104 -5.89 -25.28 -5.79
CA LEU A 104 -5.48 -23.92 -6.07
C LEU A 104 -4.16 -23.89 -6.84
N GLY A 105 -4.24 -23.95 -8.17
CA GLY A 105 -3.10 -23.76 -9.05
C GLY A 105 -2.86 -22.31 -9.41
N ILE A 106 -1.71 -22.02 -10.04
CA ILE A 106 -1.28 -20.67 -10.38
C ILE A 106 -2.27 -19.92 -11.30
N GLY A 107 -2.95 -20.60 -12.21
CA GLY A 107 -3.96 -20.01 -13.08
C GLY A 107 -5.20 -19.53 -12.30
N LEU A 108 -5.71 -20.34 -11.37
CA LEU A 108 -6.82 -19.96 -10.51
C LEU A 108 -6.43 -18.83 -9.55
N LEU A 109 -5.21 -18.88 -9.00
CA LEU A 109 -4.67 -17.81 -8.17
C LEU A 109 -4.60 -16.49 -8.94
N GLY A 110 -4.15 -16.52 -10.20
CA GLY A 110 -4.11 -15.34 -11.08
C GLY A 110 -5.50 -14.79 -11.39
N LEU A 111 -6.47 -15.66 -11.67
CA LEU A 111 -7.86 -15.27 -11.89
C LEU A 111 -8.44 -14.58 -10.63
N LEU A 112 -8.24 -15.16 -9.46
CA LEU A 112 -8.74 -14.62 -8.20
C LEU A 112 -8.01 -13.33 -7.80
N ALA A 113 -6.74 -13.16 -8.17
CA ALA A 113 -6.01 -11.89 -8.02
C ALA A 113 -6.60 -10.80 -8.93
N PHE A 114 -6.90 -11.13 -10.18
CA PHE A 114 -7.57 -10.19 -11.11
C PHE A 114 -8.96 -9.77 -10.61
N VAL A 115 -9.75 -10.71 -10.11
CA VAL A 115 -11.06 -10.43 -9.49
C VAL A 115 -10.90 -9.52 -8.26
N HIS A 116 -9.90 -9.78 -7.43
CA HIS A 116 -9.58 -8.96 -6.26
C HIS A 116 -9.24 -7.51 -6.65
N GLY A 117 -8.36 -7.32 -7.62
CA GLY A 117 -8.03 -5.99 -8.16
C GLY A 117 -9.25 -5.27 -8.74
N THR A 118 -10.14 -6.01 -9.42
CA THR A 118 -11.40 -5.48 -9.94
C THR A 118 -12.30 -4.98 -8.79
N ILE A 119 -12.49 -5.78 -7.75
CA ILE A 119 -13.27 -5.38 -6.57
C ILE A 119 -12.68 -4.11 -5.94
N HIS A 120 -11.35 -4.02 -5.84
CA HIS A 120 -10.67 -2.86 -5.28
C HIS A 120 -10.84 -1.60 -6.13
N ALA A 121 -10.89 -1.70 -7.45
CA ALA A 121 -11.14 -0.57 -8.33
C ALA A 121 -12.46 0.15 -8.02
N PHE A 122 -13.45 -0.58 -7.53
CA PHE A 122 -14.76 -0.04 -7.16
C PHE A 122 -14.90 0.28 -5.66
N SER A 123 -14.34 -0.56 -4.78
CA SER A 123 -14.49 -0.37 -3.32
C SER A 123 -13.72 0.82 -2.78
N VAL A 124 -12.52 1.09 -3.29
CA VAL A 124 -11.64 2.16 -2.75
C VAL A 124 -12.26 3.56 -2.90
N PRO A 125 -12.76 4.00 -4.08
CA PRO A 125 -13.41 5.30 -4.20
C PRO A 125 -14.64 5.44 -3.29
N ALA A 126 -15.44 4.37 -3.19
CA ALA A 126 -16.63 4.36 -2.34
C ALA A 126 -16.25 4.49 -0.84
N ALA A 127 -15.18 3.82 -0.38
CA ALA A 127 -14.70 3.88 1.00
C ALA A 127 -14.23 5.29 1.39
N TYR A 128 -13.45 5.96 0.53
CA TYR A 128 -13.04 7.34 0.79
C TYR A 128 -14.23 8.31 0.87
N GLY A 129 -15.29 8.05 0.14
CA GLY A 129 -16.49 8.86 0.17
C GLY A 129 -17.43 8.56 1.36
N LEU A 130 -17.23 7.46 2.09
CA LEU A 130 -18.07 7.10 3.24
C LEU A 130 -17.65 7.82 4.52
N LEU A 131 -16.34 8.00 4.75
CA LEU A 131 -15.82 8.63 5.97
C LEU A 131 -16.42 10.02 6.26
N PRO A 132 -16.58 10.94 5.26
CA PRO A 132 -17.22 12.23 5.51
C PRO A 132 -18.68 12.16 5.93
N ARG A 133 -19.38 11.03 5.69
CA ARG A 133 -20.76 10.78 6.12
C ARG A 133 -20.85 10.15 7.51
N ALA A 134 -19.73 9.57 7.98
CA ALA A 134 -19.64 8.87 9.26
C ALA A 134 -19.28 9.80 10.42
N VAL A 135 -18.90 11.07 10.16
CA VAL A 135 -18.47 12.02 11.19
C VAL A 135 -19.02 13.43 10.93
N PRO A 136 -19.24 14.26 11.96
CA PRO A 136 -19.50 15.69 11.81
C PRO A 136 -18.37 16.40 11.06
N ARG A 137 -18.73 17.46 10.29
CA ARG A 137 -17.74 18.21 9.47
C ARG A 137 -16.56 18.74 10.25
N GLU A 138 -16.80 19.19 11.48
CA GLU A 138 -15.78 19.75 12.38
C GLU A 138 -14.75 18.71 12.81
N GLN A 139 -15.13 17.43 12.83
CA GLN A 139 -14.28 16.31 13.24
C GLN A 139 -13.61 15.62 12.05
N LEU A 140 -13.99 15.94 10.81
CA LEU A 140 -13.50 15.28 9.60
C LEU A 140 -11.98 15.31 9.44
N PRO A 141 -11.27 16.44 9.69
CA PRO A 141 -9.79 16.45 9.59
C PRO A 141 -9.12 15.48 10.57
N ALA A 142 -9.63 15.39 11.81
CA ALA A 142 -9.11 14.46 12.80
C ALA A 142 -9.43 13.00 12.44
N ALA A 143 -10.62 12.73 11.88
CA ALA A 143 -11.02 11.41 11.41
C ALA A 143 -10.14 10.94 10.23
N ILE A 144 -9.83 11.80 9.27
CA ILE A 144 -8.92 11.51 8.14
C ILE A 144 -7.52 11.21 8.67
N ALA A 145 -6.98 12.02 9.58
CA ALA A 145 -5.66 11.81 10.17
C ALA A 145 -5.58 10.46 10.90
N PHE A 146 -6.59 10.13 11.70
CA PHE A 146 -6.68 8.86 12.41
C PHE A 146 -6.78 7.68 11.44
N SER A 147 -7.61 7.81 10.38
CA SER A 147 -7.77 6.78 9.33
C SER A 147 -6.47 6.51 8.58
N SER A 148 -5.71 7.54 8.27
CA SER A 148 -4.39 7.40 7.64
C SER A 148 -3.41 6.66 8.56
N SER A 149 -3.43 6.96 9.86
CA SER A 149 -2.54 6.33 10.85
C SER A 149 -2.78 4.83 10.98
N TYR A 150 -4.03 4.38 11.16
CA TYR A 150 -4.28 2.94 11.29
C TYR A 150 -4.08 2.19 9.97
N ARG A 151 -4.33 2.82 8.82
CA ARG A 151 -4.04 2.21 7.51
C ARG A 151 -2.54 2.01 7.33
N THR A 152 -1.72 3.00 7.68
CA THR A 152 -0.26 2.87 7.66
C THR A 152 0.20 1.76 8.61
N LEU A 153 -0.34 1.71 9.82
CA LEU A 153 -0.02 0.64 10.78
C LEU A 153 -0.40 -0.74 10.23
N ALA A 154 -1.59 -0.89 9.63
CA ALA A 154 -2.04 -2.14 9.04
C ALA A 154 -1.16 -2.59 7.85
N MET A 155 -0.60 -1.65 7.08
CA MET A 155 0.30 -1.95 5.96
C MET A 155 1.56 -2.69 6.41
N PHE A 156 2.01 -2.49 7.65
CA PHE A 156 3.16 -3.20 8.22
C PHE A 156 2.74 -4.37 9.11
N ALA A 157 1.71 -4.19 9.93
CA ALA A 157 1.22 -5.24 10.83
C ALA A 157 0.57 -6.41 10.06
N GLY A 158 -0.10 -6.15 8.93
CA GLY A 158 -0.74 -7.17 8.11
C GLY A 158 0.25 -8.23 7.58
N PRO A 159 1.30 -7.82 6.84
CA PRO A 159 2.33 -8.76 6.39
C PRO A 159 3.06 -9.47 7.53
N ALA A 160 3.32 -8.79 8.64
CA ALA A 160 3.94 -9.42 9.81
C ALA A 160 3.02 -10.50 10.40
N LEU A 161 1.71 -10.21 10.51
CA LEU A 161 0.71 -11.19 10.96
C LEU A 161 0.61 -12.36 9.97
N ALA A 162 0.57 -12.09 8.67
CA ALA A 162 0.57 -13.16 7.66
C ALA A 162 1.80 -14.04 7.78
N GLY A 163 2.97 -13.45 7.99
CA GLY A 163 4.20 -14.22 8.21
C GLY A 163 4.10 -15.16 9.42
N VAL A 164 3.55 -14.67 10.53
CA VAL A 164 3.29 -15.50 11.72
C VAL A 164 2.28 -16.62 11.42
N LEU A 165 1.16 -16.29 10.74
CA LEU A 165 0.16 -17.30 10.37
C LEU A 165 0.75 -18.35 9.43
N LEU A 166 1.51 -17.96 8.43
CA LEU A 166 2.15 -18.88 7.48
C LEU A 166 3.22 -19.77 8.14
N ALA A 167 3.86 -19.30 9.22
CA ALA A 167 4.85 -20.08 9.94
C ALA A 167 4.23 -21.26 10.75
N TRP A 168 2.98 -21.10 11.19
CA TRP A 168 2.33 -22.05 12.09
C TRP A 168 1.13 -22.79 11.46
N PHE A 169 0.55 -22.26 10.39
CA PHE A 169 -0.69 -22.73 9.79
C PHE A 169 -0.59 -22.81 8.27
N PRO A 170 -1.42 -23.66 7.61
CA PRO A 170 -1.56 -23.65 6.16
C PRO A 170 -1.99 -22.27 5.63
N VAL A 171 -1.60 -21.95 4.40
CA VAL A 171 -1.91 -20.66 3.74
C VAL A 171 -3.40 -20.32 3.73
N ALA A 172 -4.26 -21.35 3.70
CA ALA A 172 -5.72 -21.20 3.77
C ALA A 172 -6.18 -20.38 4.99
N VAL A 173 -5.45 -20.47 6.13
CA VAL A 173 -5.78 -19.71 7.34
C VAL A 173 -5.63 -18.22 7.13
N CYS A 174 -4.65 -17.77 6.34
CA CYS A 174 -4.53 -16.36 5.96
C CYS A 174 -5.73 -15.87 5.15
N PHE A 175 -6.25 -16.71 4.26
CA PHE A 175 -7.45 -16.41 3.48
C PHE A 175 -8.70 -16.39 4.34
N LEU A 176 -8.85 -17.34 5.27
CA LEU A 176 -9.94 -17.36 6.25
C LEU A 176 -9.89 -16.14 7.19
N PHE A 177 -8.71 -15.68 7.56
CA PHE A 177 -8.55 -14.44 8.32
C PHE A 177 -9.10 -13.24 7.54
N ASN A 178 -8.89 -13.20 6.22
CA ASN A 178 -9.45 -12.15 5.39
C ASN A 178 -10.97 -12.29 5.21
N VAL A 179 -11.50 -13.52 5.11
CA VAL A 179 -12.96 -13.77 5.15
C VAL A 179 -13.57 -13.21 6.42
N ALA A 180 -12.96 -13.47 7.58
CA ALA A 180 -13.41 -12.92 8.86
C ALA A 180 -13.35 -11.38 8.86
N GLY A 181 -12.29 -10.79 8.30
CA GLY A 181 -12.14 -9.34 8.16
C GLY A 181 -13.26 -8.72 7.33
N TYR A 182 -13.59 -9.30 6.19
CA TYR A 182 -14.68 -8.82 5.34
C TYR A 182 -16.06 -9.07 5.97
N ALA A 183 -16.26 -10.17 6.67
CA ALA A 183 -17.50 -10.43 7.40
C ALA A 183 -17.72 -9.38 8.50
N VAL A 184 -16.67 -9.05 9.27
CA VAL A 184 -16.72 -7.99 10.29
C VAL A 184 -17.02 -6.63 9.63
N TYR A 185 -16.41 -6.32 8.48
CA TYR A 185 -16.67 -5.09 7.77
C TYR A 185 -18.13 -4.99 7.32
N LEU A 186 -18.68 -6.05 6.71
CA LEU A 186 -20.08 -6.12 6.28
C LEU A 186 -21.05 -5.96 7.45
N TRP A 187 -20.77 -6.63 8.57
CA TRP A 187 -21.60 -6.52 9.78
C TRP A 187 -21.59 -5.09 10.33
N MET A 188 -20.41 -4.47 10.45
CA MET A 188 -20.27 -3.09 10.91
C MET A 188 -20.93 -2.10 9.95
N LEU A 189 -20.81 -2.31 8.64
CA LEU A 189 -21.44 -1.51 7.62
C LEU A 189 -22.98 -1.58 7.73
N HIS A 190 -23.53 -2.76 7.99
CA HIS A 190 -24.96 -2.95 8.23
C HIS A 190 -25.43 -2.26 9.53
N ALA A 191 -24.62 -2.23 10.57
CA ALA A 191 -24.93 -1.61 11.85
C ALA A 191 -24.81 -0.08 11.86
N MET A 192 -24.18 0.51 10.83
CA MET A 192 -24.04 1.97 10.72
C MET A 192 -25.38 2.64 10.42
N ARG A 193 -25.62 3.78 11.08
CA ARG A 193 -26.81 4.61 10.91
C ARG A 193 -26.43 5.88 10.16
N LEU A 194 -26.27 5.76 8.83
CA LEU A 194 -25.84 6.88 8.01
C LEU A 194 -27.04 7.75 7.58
N PRO A 195 -26.87 9.08 7.52
CA PRO A 195 -27.87 9.95 6.93
C PRO A 195 -28.10 9.59 5.46
N PRO A 196 -29.31 9.88 4.89
CA PRO A 196 -29.60 9.67 3.49
C PRO A 196 -28.50 10.24 2.58
N ALA A 197 -28.19 9.55 1.48
CA ALA A 197 -27.23 10.05 0.53
C ALA A 197 -27.76 11.34 -0.12
N VAL A 198 -27.03 12.44 0.07
CA VAL A 198 -27.29 13.66 -0.71
C VAL A 198 -26.56 13.48 -2.03
N PRO A 199 -27.26 13.55 -3.19
CA PRO A 199 -26.60 13.51 -4.48
C PRO A 199 -25.59 14.66 -4.56
N ASN A 200 -24.34 14.33 -4.85
CA ASN A 200 -23.32 15.36 -5.01
C ASN A 200 -23.65 16.14 -6.31
N PRO A 201 -23.75 17.48 -6.29
CA PRO A 201 -23.90 18.23 -7.51
C PRO A 201 -22.73 17.87 -8.44
N ARG A 202 -23.06 17.51 -9.66
CA ARG A 202 -22.10 17.09 -10.70
C ARG A 202 -20.97 18.10 -10.78
N SER A 203 -19.75 17.68 -10.62
CA SER A 203 -18.63 18.44 -11.19
C SER A 203 -18.74 18.22 -12.71
N ASP A 204 -18.98 19.27 -13.46
CA ASP A 204 -19.07 19.22 -14.93
C ASP A 204 -17.71 18.90 -15.57
N ASN A 205 -16.64 18.88 -14.81
CA ASN A 205 -15.31 18.60 -15.31
C ASN A 205 -15.07 17.09 -15.47
N SER A 206 -14.57 16.71 -16.63
CA SER A 206 -14.09 15.36 -16.90
C SER A 206 -12.94 15.03 -15.93
N VAL A 207 -12.98 13.86 -15.28
CA VAL A 207 -11.89 13.33 -14.44
C VAL A 207 -10.53 13.39 -15.16
N TYR A 208 -10.54 13.20 -16.48
CA TYR A 208 -9.37 13.31 -17.35
C TYR A 208 -8.82 14.75 -17.41
N HIS A 209 -9.70 15.76 -17.44
CA HIS A 209 -9.30 17.16 -17.43
C HIS A 209 -8.63 17.55 -16.11
N ASP A 210 -9.22 17.16 -14.97
CA ASP A 210 -8.67 17.40 -13.64
C ASP A 210 -7.29 16.73 -13.46
N TYR A 211 -7.15 15.52 -14.01
CA TYR A 211 -5.89 14.79 -14.02
C TYR A 211 -4.81 15.51 -14.84
N LEU A 212 -5.13 15.94 -16.07
CA LEU A 212 -4.17 16.66 -16.92
C LEU A 212 -3.77 18.01 -16.33
N GLU A 213 -4.69 18.70 -15.68
CA GLU A 213 -4.42 19.96 -15.02
C GLU A 213 -3.49 19.75 -13.80
N GLY A 214 -3.72 18.73 -12.98
CA GLY A 214 -2.83 18.33 -11.90
C GLY A 214 -1.43 17.94 -12.41
N LEU A 215 -1.34 17.23 -13.53
CA LEU A 215 -0.08 16.87 -14.16
C LEU A 215 0.67 18.11 -14.67
N ARG A 216 -0.02 19.02 -15.36
CA ARG A 216 0.57 20.31 -15.83
C ARG A 216 1.07 21.14 -14.65
N TYR A 217 0.27 21.27 -13.60
CA TYR A 217 0.68 21.97 -12.37
C TYR A 217 1.93 21.34 -11.77
N SER A 218 1.96 20.02 -11.63
CA SER A 218 3.11 19.29 -11.06
C SER A 218 4.39 19.43 -11.89
N LEU A 219 4.27 19.44 -13.23
CA LEU A 219 5.39 19.62 -14.14
C LEU A 219 5.88 21.08 -14.17
N ALA A 220 4.97 22.04 -14.00
CA ALA A 220 5.30 23.46 -13.91
C ALA A 220 6.02 23.82 -12.59
N HIS A 221 5.84 22.99 -11.54
CA HIS A 221 6.48 23.19 -10.24
C HIS A 221 7.62 22.18 -10.03
N PRO A 222 8.88 22.59 -10.27
CA PRO A 222 10.03 21.68 -10.25
C PRO A 222 10.18 20.89 -8.94
N THR A 223 9.80 21.47 -7.80
CA THR A 223 9.83 20.82 -6.50
C THR A 223 8.83 19.64 -6.44
N ILE A 224 7.60 19.84 -6.91
CA ILE A 224 6.55 18.81 -6.90
C ILE A 224 6.93 17.65 -7.82
N GLY A 225 7.32 17.96 -9.08
CA GLY A 225 7.75 16.93 -10.04
C GLY A 225 8.92 16.10 -9.49
N LEU A 226 9.84 16.75 -8.78
CA LEU A 226 10.98 16.10 -8.16
C LEU A 226 10.59 15.21 -6.98
N LEU A 227 9.64 15.64 -6.13
CA LEU A 227 9.08 14.82 -5.05
C LEU A 227 8.34 13.61 -5.59
N LEU A 228 7.60 13.75 -6.69
CA LEU A 228 6.93 12.63 -7.36
C LEU A 228 7.94 11.62 -7.92
N MET A 229 9.04 12.09 -8.51
CA MET A 229 10.12 11.23 -8.98
C MET A 229 10.78 10.45 -7.83
N LEU A 230 11.04 11.10 -6.69
CA LEU A 230 11.60 10.41 -5.52
C LEU A 230 10.61 9.40 -4.93
N THR A 231 9.31 9.73 -4.92
CA THR A 231 8.24 8.78 -4.55
C THR A 231 8.29 7.54 -5.43
N PHE A 232 8.39 7.73 -6.76
CA PHE A 232 8.47 6.61 -7.70
C PHE A 232 9.61 5.64 -7.34
N PHE A 233 10.82 6.15 -7.13
CA PHE A 233 11.96 5.28 -6.79
C PHE A 233 11.88 4.69 -5.39
N ASN A 234 11.38 5.44 -4.39
CA ASN A 234 11.16 4.90 -3.05
C ASN A 234 10.16 3.74 -3.07
N ASP A 235 9.04 3.93 -3.79
CA ASP A 235 8.00 2.91 -3.88
C ASP A 235 8.37 1.76 -4.82
N ALA A 236 9.21 2.02 -5.84
CA ALA A 236 9.78 0.95 -6.67
C ALA A 236 10.69 0.03 -5.84
N LEU A 237 11.62 0.59 -5.05
CA LEU A 237 12.47 -0.20 -4.17
C LEU A 237 11.64 -0.98 -3.14
N ARG A 238 10.67 -0.32 -2.53
CA ARG A 238 9.78 -0.92 -1.54
C ARG A 238 8.91 -2.01 -2.15
N GLY A 239 8.19 -1.70 -3.24
CA GLY A 239 7.22 -2.60 -3.87
C GLY A 239 7.89 -3.83 -4.50
N VAL A 240 8.96 -3.63 -5.27
CA VAL A 240 9.68 -4.72 -5.92
C VAL A 240 10.30 -5.67 -4.88
N THR A 241 11.02 -5.13 -3.89
CA THR A 241 11.66 -5.99 -2.88
C THR A 241 10.64 -6.68 -1.97
N HIS A 242 9.49 -6.03 -1.68
CA HIS A 242 8.43 -6.64 -0.89
C HIS A 242 7.76 -7.81 -1.62
N ARG A 243 7.49 -7.66 -2.91
CA ARG A 243 6.87 -8.73 -3.74
C ARG A 243 7.81 -9.89 -4.02
N LEU A 244 9.11 -9.64 -4.09
CA LEU A 244 10.14 -10.68 -4.22
C LEU A 244 10.60 -11.26 -2.87
N LEU A 245 10.01 -10.82 -1.76
CA LEU A 245 10.40 -11.27 -0.41
C LEU A 245 10.33 -12.79 -0.23
N PRO A 246 9.33 -13.53 -0.79
CA PRO A 246 9.31 -14.98 -0.73
C PRO A 246 10.56 -15.63 -1.37
N ALA A 247 11.00 -15.12 -2.53
CA ALA A 247 12.20 -15.62 -3.21
C ALA A 247 13.48 -15.37 -2.38
N PHE A 248 13.57 -14.21 -1.72
CA PHE A 248 14.67 -13.91 -0.80
C PHE A 248 14.62 -14.76 0.47
N ALA A 249 13.42 -14.99 1.03
CA ALA A 249 13.25 -15.84 2.20
C ALA A 249 13.70 -17.28 1.91
N ALA A 250 13.28 -17.84 0.78
CA ALA A 250 13.71 -19.16 0.33
C ALA A 250 15.24 -19.23 0.17
N ARG A 251 15.87 -18.20 -0.44
CA ARG A 251 17.33 -18.13 -0.62
C ARG A 251 18.13 -18.08 0.68
N LEU A 252 17.60 -17.36 1.70
CA LEU A 252 18.34 -17.05 2.94
C LEU A 252 18.05 -18.03 4.08
N PHE A 253 16.83 -18.55 4.16
CA PHE A 253 16.34 -19.39 5.26
C PHE A 253 15.95 -20.81 4.81
N GLY A 254 16.03 -21.10 3.51
CA GLY A 254 15.46 -22.33 2.93
C GLY A 254 13.96 -22.21 2.69
N ASP A 255 13.31 -23.33 2.38
CA ASP A 255 11.92 -23.37 1.92
C ASP A 255 10.86 -23.15 3.03
N GLY A 256 11.19 -22.39 4.05
CA GLY A 256 10.28 -22.14 5.18
C GLY A 256 9.62 -20.75 5.14
N SER A 257 8.32 -20.67 5.46
CA SER A 257 7.56 -19.44 5.62
C SER A 257 8.03 -18.57 6.80
N SER A 258 8.78 -19.17 7.75
CA SER A 258 9.36 -18.46 8.89
C SER A 258 10.35 -17.36 8.49
N GLY A 259 11.18 -17.61 7.47
CA GLY A 259 12.08 -16.60 6.92
C GLY A 259 11.34 -15.40 6.34
N LEU A 260 10.22 -15.64 5.66
CA LEU A 260 9.35 -14.58 5.16
C LEU A 260 8.77 -13.75 6.31
N ALA A 261 8.30 -14.41 7.39
CA ALA A 261 7.79 -13.74 8.59
C ALA A 261 8.82 -12.82 9.23
N ILE A 262 10.05 -13.30 9.38
CA ILE A 262 11.15 -12.54 9.98
C ILE A 262 11.51 -11.32 9.12
N LEU A 263 11.67 -11.48 7.81
CA LEU A 263 12.01 -10.39 6.91
C LEU A 263 10.90 -9.33 6.79
N ALA A 264 9.64 -9.78 6.67
CA ALA A 264 8.49 -8.88 6.64
C ALA A 264 8.29 -8.16 7.97
N GLY A 265 8.41 -8.89 9.09
CA GLY A 265 8.36 -8.35 10.44
C GLY A 265 9.43 -7.30 10.71
N ALA A 266 10.68 -7.57 10.34
CA ALA A 266 11.79 -6.61 10.47
C ALA A 266 11.50 -5.30 9.73
N THR A 267 10.99 -5.40 8.50
CA THR A 267 10.58 -4.21 7.72
C THR A 267 9.48 -3.43 8.43
N GLY A 268 8.47 -4.14 8.94
CA GLY A 268 7.35 -3.54 9.68
C GLY A 268 7.79 -2.83 10.96
N VAL A 269 8.67 -3.43 11.74
CA VAL A 269 9.24 -2.82 12.95
C VAL A 269 10.00 -1.54 12.59
N GLY A 270 10.86 -1.58 11.57
CA GLY A 270 11.58 -0.40 11.11
C GLY A 270 10.65 0.75 10.72
N ALA A 271 9.59 0.45 9.97
CA ALA A 271 8.61 1.45 9.56
C ALA A 271 7.79 2.02 10.74
N ALA A 272 7.41 1.18 11.71
CA ALA A 272 6.75 1.63 12.93
C ALA A 272 7.64 2.60 13.74
N LEU A 273 8.94 2.29 13.86
CA LEU A 273 9.92 3.17 14.52
C LEU A 273 10.04 4.52 13.79
N ALA A 274 10.04 4.52 12.44
CA ALA A 274 10.05 5.75 11.65
C ALA A 274 8.82 6.60 11.90
N SER A 275 7.63 5.99 11.92
CA SER A 275 6.37 6.68 12.16
C SER A 275 6.33 7.33 13.55
N VAL A 276 6.78 6.62 14.59
CA VAL A 276 6.90 7.16 15.95
C VAL A 276 7.92 8.30 16.00
N TRP A 277 9.08 8.12 15.39
CA TRP A 277 10.13 9.15 15.36
C TRP A 277 9.67 10.42 14.65
N LEU A 278 8.94 10.28 13.52
CA LEU A 278 8.47 11.42 12.75
C LEU A 278 7.32 12.16 13.41
N SER A 279 6.44 11.45 14.15
CA SER A 279 5.32 12.06 14.89
C SER A 279 5.77 13.06 15.97
N GLN A 280 7.01 12.95 16.43
CA GLN A 280 7.62 13.84 17.43
C GLN A 280 8.26 15.08 16.80
N ARG A 281 8.39 15.13 15.45
CA ARG A 281 9.02 16.25 14.74
C ARG A 281 7.96 17.21 14.19
N ARG A 282 8.07 18.48 14.59
CA ARG A 282 7.15 19.56 14.18
C ARG A 282 7.70 20.44 13.04
N GLU A 283 9.00 20.31 12.71
CA GLU A 283 9.65 21.19 11.75
C GLU A 283 9.57 20.65 10.31
N THR A 284 8.82 21.35 9.45
CA THR A 284 8.74 21.05 8.02
C THR A 284 10.05 21.29 7.27
N ARG A 285 10.87 22.26 7.74
CA ARG A 285 12.17 22.60 7.12
C ARG A 285 13.20 21.46 7.07
N ALA A 286 13.07 20.47 7.96
CA ALA A 286 13.96 19.31 7.97
C ALA A 286 13.52 18.19 7.03
N MET A 287 12.28 18.21 6.49
CA MET A 287 11.70 17.09 5.72
C MET A 287 12.47 16.77 4.43
N GLY A 288 13.01 17.79 3.73
CA GLY A 288 13.86 17.55 2.56
C GLY A 288 15.10 16.71 2.86
N ARG A 289 15.74 16.94 4.03
CA ARG A 289 16.89 16.12 4.49
C ARG A 289 16.48 14.72 4.89
N VAL A 290 15.28 14.55 5.46
CA VAL A 290 14.72 13.25 5.80
C VAL A 290 14.46 12.43 4.54
N ILE A 291 13.90 13.04 3.49
CA ILE A 291 13.65 12.38 2.20
C ILE A 291 14.98 11.93 1.57
N LEU A 292 15.96 12.83 1.49
CA LEU A 292 17.28 12.51 0.92
C LEU A 292 18.01 11.42 1.70
N GLY A 293 18.06 11.56 3.03
CA GLY A 293 18.71 10.60 3.92
C GLY A 293 17.98 9.25 3.90
N GLY A 294 16.64 9.28 3.96
CA GLY A 294 15.81 8.07 3.90
C GLY A 294 16.01 7.31 2.60
N LEU A 295 15.96 7.99 1.45
CA LEU A 295 16.19 7.33 0.16
C LEU A 295 17.63 6.81 0.03
N ALA A 296 18.64 7.58 0.48
CA ALA A 296 20.04 7.13 0.46
C ALA A 296 20.27 5.87 1.31
N VAL A 297 19.74 5.86 2.55
CA VAL A 297 19.80 4.69 3.43
C VAL A 297 18.97 3.54 2.86
N GLY A 298 17.79 3.81 2.28
CA GLY A 298 16.95 2.82 1.61
C GLY A 298 17.68 2.15 0.45
N ILE A 299 18.38 2.91 -0.39
CA ILE A 299 19.21 2.36 -1.49
C ILE A 299 20.35 1.51 -0.91
N ALA A 300 21.12 2.02 0.06
CA ALA A 300 22.26 1.31 0.64
C ALA A 300 21.83 -0.01 1.27
N THR A 301 20.76 0.01 2.07
CA THR A 301 20.24 -1.20 2.73
C THR A 301 19.62 -2.19 1.72
N THR A 302 19.02 -1.72 0.63
CA THR A 302 18.54 -2.59 -0.46
C THR A 302 19.72 -3.26 -1.19
N VAL A 303 20.82 -2.54 -1.43
CA VAL A 303 22.04 -3.14 -1.99
C VAL A 303 22.58 -4.23 -1.06
N VAL A 304 22.72 -3.95 0.24
CA VAL A 304 23.16 -4.95 1.22
C VAL A 304 22.22 -6.16 1.22
N PHE A 305 20.91 -5.94 1.25
CA PHE A 305 19.90 -7.00 1.21
C PHE A 305 19.99 -7.86 -0.06
N ALA A 306 20.23 -7.24 -1.22
CA ALA A 306 20.33 -7.96 -2.50
C ALA A 306 21.53 -8.90 -2.53
N ILE A 307 22.70 -8.45 -2.07
CA ILE A 307 23.97 -9.20 -2.23
C ILE A 307 24.27 -10.15 -1.07
N THR A 308 23.70 -9.90 0.13
CA THR A 308 24.03 -10.72 1.31
C THR A 308 23.58 -12.18 1.16
N ARG A 309 24.32 -13.07 1.76
CA ARG A 309 23.97 -14.50 1.95
C ARG A 309 23.72 -14.82 3.42
N ASP A 310 23.96 -13.87 4.30
CA ASP A 310 23.71 -13.99 5.72
C ASP A 310 22.28 -13.54 6.04
N ALA A 311 21.51 -14.42 6.66
CA ALA A 311 20.12 -14.17 7.01
C ALA A 311 19.95 -13.01 8.01
N TRP A 312 20.84 -12.90 8.99
CA TRP A 312 20.73 -11.87 10.02
C TRP A 312 21.14 -10.48 9.52
N VAL A 313 22.13 -10.44 8.61
CA VAL A 313 22.48 -9.20 7.89
C VAL A 313 21.29 -8.75 7.04
N ALA A 314 20.60 -9.68 6.37
CA ALA A 314 19.40 -9.37 5.61
C ALA A 314 18.27 -8.83 6.51
N VAL A 315 18.05 -9.41 7.70
CA VAL A 315 17.07 -8.93 8.68
C VAL A 315 17.39 -7.51 9.12
N GLY A 316 18.66 -7.23 9.48
CA GLY A 316 19.12 -5.88 9.83
C GLY A 316 18.92 -4.87 8.68
N ALA A 317 19.26 -5.27 7.46
CA ALA A 317 19.06 -4.45 6.26
C ALA A 317 17.57 -4.15 6.03
N ARG A 318 16.67 -5.13 6.21
CA ARG A 318 15.21 -4.96 6.07
C ARG A 318 14.62 -4.05 7.14
N LEU A 319 15.10 -4.13 8.37
CA LEU A 319 14.69 -3.23 9.45
C LEU A 319 15.08 -1.78 9.14
N LEU A 320 16.33 -1.54 8.77
CA LEU A 320 16.83 -0.22 8.41
C LEU A 320 16.15 0.31 7.14
N PHE A 321 15.88 -0.56 6.15
CA PHE A 321 15.10 -0.21 4.97
C PHE A 321 13.69 0.27 5.34
N GLY A 322 12.98 -0.49 6.19
CA GLY A 322 11.64 -0.12 6.65
C GLY A 322 11.62 1.25 7.33
N LEU A 323 12.57 1.52 8.21
CA LEU A 323 12.74 2.81 8.85
C LEU A 323 13.00 3.93 7.84
N ALA A 324 13.93 3.73 6.93
CA ALA A 324 14.37 4.74 5.97
C ALA A 324 13.28 5.05 4.92
N ALA A 325 12.66 4.01 4.35
CA ALA A 325 11.64 4.14 3.31
C ALA A 325 10.36 4.80 3.85
N GLU A 326 9.92 4.43 5.07
CA GLU A 326 8.75 5.03 5.70
C GLU A 326 8.99 6.49 6.09
N ALA A 327 10.18 6.80 6.63
CA ALA A 327 10.55 8.18 6.94
C ALA A 327 10.53 9.06 5.68
N ALA A 328 11.10 8.57 4.57
CA ALA A 328 11.10 9.29 3.29
C ALA A 328 9.68 9.46 2.74
N LEU A 329 8.85 8.42 2.78
CA LEU A 329 7.46 8.43 2.32
C LEU A 329 6.62 9.47 3.07
N THR A 330 6.63 9.40 4.39
CA THR A 330 5.85 10.30 5.26
C THR A 330 6.33 11.74 5.12
N ALA A 331 7.65 11.98 5.07
CA ALA A 331 8.20 13.31 4.85
C ALA A 331 7.79 13.88 3.49
N THR A 332 7.73 13.05 2.43
CA THR A 332 7.28 13.46 1.10
C THR A 332 5.80 13.88 1.12
N ILE A 333 4.94 13.10 1.78
CA ILE A 333 3.51 13.42 1.93
C ILE A 333 3.34 14.75 2.68
N ILE A 334 4.09 14.97 3.76
CA ILE A 334 4.05 16.23 4.52
C ILE A 334 4.41 17.41 3.62
N LEU A 335 5.51 17.33 2.86
CA LEU A 335 5.91 18.42 1.96
C LEU A 335 4.89 18.65 0.84
N LEU A 336 4.38 17.59 0.20
CA LEU A 336 3.36 17.74 -0.83
C LEU A 336 2.08 18.40 -0.29
N GLN A 337 1.70 18.09 0.95
CA GLN A 337 0.51 18.70 1.57
C GLN A 337 0.74 20.13 2.04
N SER A 338 1.97 20.49 2.41
CA SER A 338 2.30 21.85 2.88
C SER A 338 2.61 22.84 1.75
N ASP A 339 3.26 22.37 0.68
CA ASP A 339 3.80 23.24 -0.37
C ASP A 339 2.85 23.42 -1.55
N VAL A 340 1.82 22.53 -1.67
CA VAL A 340 0.85 22.61 -2.76
C VAL A 340 -0.33 23.50 -2.37
N GLU A 341 -0.71 24.41 -3.27
CA GLU A 341 -1.89 25.24 -3.12
C GLU A 341 -3.16 24.42 -2.91
N ASP A 342 -4.07 24.89 -2.05
CA ASP A 342 -5.30 24.17 -1.67
C ASP A 342 -6.13 23.73 -2.88
N ALA A 343 -6.18 24.58 -3.93
CA ALA A 343 -6.94 24.31 -5.17
C ALA A 343 -6.41 23.09 -5.95
N TYR A 344 -5.12 22.78 -5.86
CA TYR A 344 -4.46 21.70 -6.59
C TYR A 344 -4.11 20.51 -5.71
N ARG A 345 -4.23 20.64 -4.39
CA ARG A 345 -3.77 19.61 -3.42
C ARG A 345 -4.38 18.23 -3.69
N ALA A 346 -5.68 18.14 -3.93
CA ALA A 346 -6.35 16.87 -4.21
C ALA A 346 -5.83 16.22 -5.49
N ARG A 347 -5.60 17.02 -6.55
CA ARG A 347 -5.09 16.55 -7.85
C ARG A 347 -3.65 16.05 -7.74
N VAL A 348 -2.78 16.79 -7.03
CA VAL A 348 -1.38 16.40 -6.80
C VAL A 348 -1.29 15.14 -5.94
N MET A 349 -2.13 15.00 -4.92
CA MET A 349 -2.19 13.77 -4.10
C MET A 349 -2.71 12.57 -4.90
N GLY A 350 -3.63 12.78 -5.83
CA GLY A 350 -4.07 11.75 -6.77
C GLY A 350 -2.92 11.28 -7.68
N LEU A 351 -2.13 12.23 -8.22
CA LEU A 351 -0.93 11.93 -9.01
C LEU A 351 0.13 11.19 -8.18
N TRP A 352 0.38 11.63 -6.96
CA TRP A 352 1.28 10.96 -6.04
C TRP A 352 0.90 9.50 -5.83
N PHE A 353 -0.39 9.23 -5.58
CA PHE A 353 -0.89 7.87 -5.40
C PHE A 353 -0.71 7.03 -6.68
N MET A 354 -1.01 7.60 -7.85
CA MET A 354 -0.83 6.92 -9.14
C MET A 354 0.65 6.60 -9.43
N VAL A 355 1.55 7.55 -9.17
CA VAL A 355 3.00 7.34 -9.32
C VAL A 355 3.51 6.23 -8.39
N SER A 356 3.01 6.20 -7.14
CA SER A 356 3.29 5.12 -6.18
C SER A 356 2.88 3.75 -6.72
N GLN A 357 1.71 3.65 -7.33
CA GLN A 357 1.22 2.37 -7.87
C GLN A 357 1.95 1.99 -9.16
N LEU A 358 2.26 2.96 -10.03
CA LEU A 358 3.00 2.74 -11.27
C LEU A 358 4.39 2.15 -11.00
N ALA A 359 5.02 2.54 -9.89
CA ALA A 359 6.31 2.01 -9.47
C ALA A 359 6.31 0.48 -9.27
N ASN A 360 5.18 -0.09 -8.87
CA ASN A 360 5.04 -1.54 -8.70
C ASN A 360 5.04 -2.30 -10.04
N LEU A 361 4.71 -1.65 -11.16
CA LEU A 361 4.76 -2.27 -12.48
C LEU A 361 6.19 -2.56 -12.96
N LEU A 362 7.21 -1.92 -12.35
CA LEU A 362 8.61 -2.29 -12.59
C LEU A 362 8.89 -3.76 -12.29
N LEU A 363 8.06 -4.41 -11.48
CA LEU A 363 8.17 -5.83 -11.22
C LEU A 363 8.03 -6.68 -12.48
N LEU A 364 7.26 -6.22 -13.50
CA LEU A 364 7.19 -6.89 -14.82
C LEU A 364 8.53 -6.98 -15.55
N ILE A 365 9.43 -6.05 -15.27
CA ILE A 365 10.78 -6.03 -15.83
C ILE A 365 11.72 -6.78 -14.90
N VAL A 366 11.65 -6.48 -13.61
CA VAL A 366 12.55 -7.04 -12.60
C VAL A 366 12.31 -8.54 -12.40
N GLY A 367 11.06 -9.03 -12.44
CA GLY A 367 10.73 -10.45 -12.22
C GLY A 367 11.40 -11.37 -13.26
N PRO A 368 11.15 -11.19 -14.57
CA PRO A 368 11.80 -11.98 -15.61
C PRO A 368 13.33 -11.84 -15.65
N LEU A 369 13.84 -10.64 -15.34
CA LEU A 369 15.30 -10.45 -15.24
C LEU A 369 15.88 -11.19 -14.03
N ALA A 370 15.17 -11.19 -12.89
CA ALA A 370 15.58 -11.90 -11.68
C ALA A 370 15.59 -13.43 -11.90
N GLU A 371 14.68 -13.95 -12.70
CA GLU A 371 14.64 -15.35 -13.07
C GLU A 371 15.82 -15.76 -13.94
N ARG A 372 16.24 -14.90 -14.89
CA ARG A 372 17.34 -15.19 -15.82
C ARG A 372 18.72 -14.90 -15.25
N GLN A 373 18.87 -13.83 -14.47
CA GLN A 373 20.16 -13.28 -14.05
C GLN A 373 20.43 -13.41 -12.55
N GLY A 374 19.45 -13.98 -11.78
CA GLY A 374 19.45 -13.99 -10.32
C GLY A 374 18.82 -12.72 -9.72
N LEU A 375 18.41 -12.81 -8.47
CA LEU A 375 17.70 -11.73 -7.76
C LEU A 375 18.55 -10.46 -7.60
N ASP A 376 19.87 -10.59 -7.55
CA ASP A 376 20.78 -9.52 -7.18
C ASP A 376 20.89 -8.45 -8.27
N ARG A 377 21.15 -8.84 -9.51
CA ARG A 377 21.46 -7.91 -10.61
C ARG A 377 20.34 -6.92 -10.96
N PRO A 378 19.08 -7.34 -11.13
CA PRO A 378 18.01 -6.39 -11.46
C PRO A 378 17.72 -5.42 -10.31
N ILE A 379 17.85 -5.87 -9.04
CA ILE A 379 17.67 -5.01 -7.87
C ILE A 379 18.80 -4.00 -7.76
N LEU A 380 20.05 -4.40 -8.03
CA LEU A 380 21.19 -3.48 -8.10
C LEU A 380 21.01 -2.44 -9.24
N GLY A 381 20.47 -2.85 -10.39
CA GLY A 381 20.09 -1.94 -11.47
C GLY A 381 19.07 -0.91 -11.02
N LEU A 382 18.01 -1.34 -10.31
CA LEU A 382 17.00 -0.45 -9.74
C LEU A 382 17.61 0.51 -8.70
N CYS A 383 18.50 0.03 -7.84
CA CYS A 383 19.26 0.86 -6.90
C CYS A 383 20.12 1.91 -7.61
N GLY A 384 20.76 1.54 -8.73
CA GLY A 384 21.53 2.46 -9.56
C GLY A 384 20.68 3.58 -10.15
N MET A 385 19.51 3.26 -10.69
CA MET A 385 18.56 4.27 -11.19
C MET A 385 18.06 5.19 -10.07
N ALA A 386 17.73 4.64 -8.91
CA ALA A 386 17.31 5.41 -7.75
C ALA A 386 18.43 6.34 -7.24
N LEU A 387 19.70 5.89 -7.28
CA LEU A 387 20.86 6.70 -6.92
C LEU A 387 21.05 7.88 -7.88
N VAL A 388 20.91 7.67 -9.19
CA VAL A 388 20.98 8.75 -10.19
C VAL A 388 19.88 9.78 -9.90
N ALA A 389 18.65 9.35 -9.65
CA ALA A 389 17.55 10.24 -9.28
C ALA A 389 17.86 11.06 -8.02
N LEU A 390 18.42 10.41 -6.99
CA LEU A 390 18.84 11.05 -5.74
C LEU A 390 19.92 12.13 -5.99
N LEU A 391 20.91 11.85 -6.83
CA LEU A 391 21.99 12.78 -7.16
C LEU A 391 21.48 14.00 -7.96
N VAL A 392 20.56 13.78 -8.90
CA VAL A 392 19.88 14.86 -9.64
C VAL A 392 19.12 15.76 -8.66
N PHE A 393 18.38 15.17 -7.71
CA PHE A 393 17.67 15.93 -6.68
C PHE A 393 18.64 16.76 -5.84
N ARG A 394 19.70 16.15 -5.31
CA ARG A 394 20.68 16.85 -4.47
C ARG A 394 21.32 18.05 -5.17
N ARG A 395 21.61 17.93 -6.48
CA ARG A 395 22.16 19.04 -7.26
C ARG A 395 21.16 20.19 -7.36
N ARG A 396 19.90 19.94 -7.67
CA ARG A 396 18.87 20.97 -7.79
C ARG A 396 18.52 21.67 -6.47
N MET A 397 18.65 20.99 -5.33
CA MET A 397 18.44 21.58 -4.00
C MET A 397 19.63 22.47 -3.55
N ARG A 398 20.84 22.27 -4.10
CA ARG A 398 22.02 23.11 -3.80
C ARG A 398 22.08 24.41 -4.61
N THR A 399 21.36 24.47 -5.72
CA THR A 399 21.33 25.63 -6.61
C THR A 399 20.20 26.62 -6.26
N ARG A 400 19.48 26.38 -5.17
CA ARG A 400 18.51 27.26 -4.52
C ARG A 400 18.92 27.58 -3.10
#